data_2c768a4ab62e58f164a9fe4f06e623a4
#
_entry.id   2c768a4ab62e58f164a9fe4f06e623a4
#
_cell.length_a   1.000
_cell.length_b   1.000
_cell.length_c   1.000
_cell.angle_alpha   90.00
_cell.angle_beta   90.00
_cell.angle_gamma   90.00
#
_symmetry.space_group_name_H-M   'P 1'
#
loop_
_entity.id
_entity.type
_entity.pdbx_description
1 polymer ?
#
loop_
_entity_poly.entity_id
_entity_poly.type
_entity_poly.pdbx_seq_one_letter_code
_entity_poly.pdbx_strand_id
1 'polypeptide(L)'
;LPACSAIADLTSGFGIIYISPLKALINDQHRRLESLGEALEMQVTPWHGDVPQSKKKKARTSPSGILLITPESLESLLINSLGWLKQAFSSVAYIVIDEFHAFIGSERGIQLLSLLNRIDHVLGRQLNPVPRVALSATLEELEKVPELLRPDKRLPCETVTDSNSTATLQVQVKGYLERVPEKGEELQSSAEQLVCADIFRLCRGDSHLVFANSRKRTESIAAILSDMCE
;
A
#
# COMPACT_ATOMS: atom_id res chain seq x y z
N LEU A 1 -11.67 -11.64 3.47
CA LEU A 1 -12.39 -12.75 4.13
C LEU A 1 -12.21 -14.10 3.40
N PRO A 2 -12.48 -14.29 2.09
CA PRO A 2 -12.33 -15.60 1.43
C PRO A 2 -10.93 -16.21 1.57
N ALA A 3 -9.88 -15.41 1.42
CA ALA A 3 -8.50 -15.87 1.61
C ALA A 3 -8.21 -16.31 3.05
N CYS A 4 -8.80 -15.64 4.04
CA CYS A 4 -8.66 -16.03 5.45
C CYS A 4 -9.38 -17.35 5.73
N SER A 5 -10.58 -17.55 5.17
CA SER A 5 -11.29 -18.84 5.30
C SER A 5 -10.50 -20.01 4.70
N ALA A 6 -9.78 -19.79 3.59
CA ALA A 6 -8.97 -20.82 2.96
C ALA A 6 -7.73 -21.23 3.78
N ILE A 7 -7.33 -20.45 4.77
CA ILE A 7 -6.16 -20.72 5.63
C ILE A 7 -6.53 -20.93 7.10
N ALA A 8 -7.81 -20.99 7.44
CA ALA A 8 -8.27 -21.12 8.84
C ALA A 8 -7.72 -22.37 9.53
N ASP A 9 -7.53 -23.45 8.78
CA ASP A 9 -7.01 -24.73 9.32
C ASP A 9 -5.47 -24.84 9.28
N LEU A 10 -4.77 -23.81 8.82
CA LEU A 10 -3.30 -23.85 8.73
C LEU A 10 -2.66 -23.64 10.10
N THR A 11 -1.98 -24.65 10.58
CA THR A 11 -1.30 -24.64 11.88
C THR A 11 0.15 -24.13 11.81
N SER A 12 0.75 -24.06 10.62
CA SER A 12 2.14 -23.64 10.44
C SER A 12 2.38 -22.99 9.06
N GLY A 13 3.34 -22.07 9.01
CA GLY A 13 3.66 -21.30 7.82
C GLY A 13 2.71 -20.14 7.56
N PHE A 14 3.15 -19.20 6.73
CA PHE A 14 2.28 -18.13 6.28
C PHE A 14 1.31 -18.64 5.21
N GLY A 15 0.04 -18.44 5.41
CA GLY A 15 -1.00 -18.79 4.43
C GLY A 15 -1.26 -17.69 3.41
N ILE A 16 -1.06 -16.41 3.79
CA ILE A 16 -1.24 -15.26 2.92
C ILE A 16 0.02 -14.38 2.97
N ILE A 17 0.52 -14.01 1.81
CA ILE A 17 1.52 -12.94 1.65
C ILE A 17 0.80 -11.71 1.13
N TYR A 18 0.77 -10.64 1.91
CA TYR A 18 0.17 -9.36 1.54
C TYR A 18 1.29 -8.35 1.25
N ILE A 19 1.42 -7.97 -0.01
CA ILE A 19 2.47 -7.07 -0.48
C ILE A 19 1.90 -5.68 -0.65
N SER A 20 2.53 -4.69 -0.02
CA SER A 20 2.14 -3.28 -0.14
C SER A 20 3.34 -2.40 -0.52
N PRO A 21 3.14 -1.35 -1.34
CA PRO A 21 4.24 -0.50 -1.80
C PRO A 21 4.86 0.35 -0.70
N LEU A 22 4.15 0.62 0.39
CA LEU A 22 4.57 1.56 1.43
C LEU A 22 4.47 0.95 2.84
N LYS A 23 5.48 1.22 3.66
CA LYS A 23 5.51 0.83 5.08
C LYS A 23 4.31 1.38 5.88
N ALA A 24 3.87 2.60 5.56
CA ALA A 24 2.72 3.23 6.21
C ALA A 24 1.44 2.44 5.97
N LEU A 25 1.22 1.96 4.75
CA LEU A 25 0.08 1.11 4.41
C LEU A 25 0.15 -0.25 5.13
N ILE A 26 1.34 -0.85 5.24
CA ILE A 26 1.53 -2.08 6.02
C ILE A 26 1.13 -1.86 7.49
N ASN A 27 1.55 -0.75 8.09
CA ASN A 27 1.21 -0.45 9.48
C ASN A 27 -0.31 -0.19 9.67
N ASP A 28 -0.95 0.46 8.70
CA ASP A 28 -2.39 0.68 8.72
C ASP A 28 -3.17 -0.64 8.54
N GLN A 29 -2.81 -1.45 7.56
CA GLN A 29 -3.41 -2.76 7.35
C GLN A 29 -3.17 -3.71 8.54
N HIS A 30 -2.00 -3.65 9.17
CA HIS A 30 -1.75 -4.42 10.39
C HIS A 30 -2.77 -4.06 11.46
N ARG A 31 -2.98 -2.77 11.74
CA ARG A 31 -3.97 -2.32 12.75
C ARG A 31 -5.40 -2.76 12.41
N ARG A 32 -5.79 -2.71 11.14
CA ARG A 32 -7.12 -3.13 10.69
C ARG A 32 -7.32 -4.65 10.77
N LEU A 33 -6.29 -5.41 10.43
CA LEU A 33 -6.36 -6.87 10.40
C LEU A 33 -6.09 -7.50 11.77
N GLU A 34 -5.52 -6.77 12.74
CA GLU A 34 -5.18 -7.29 14.07
C GLU A 34 -6.43 -7.79 14.81
N SER A 35 -7.50 -6.97 14.85
CA SER A 35 -8.77 -7.36 15.48
C SER A 35 -9.44 -8.55 14.76
N LEU A 36 -9.37 -8.61 13.43
CA LEU A 36 -9.85 -9.74 12.67
C LEU A 36 -9.01 -10.99 12.90
N GLY A 37 -7.68 -10.81 13.00
CA GLY A 37 -6.74 -11.89 13.29
C GLY A 37 -7.00 -12.51 14.66
N GLU A 38 -7.24 -11.68 15.68
CA GLU A 38 -7.61 -12.14 17.03
C GLU A 38 -8.92 -12.96 17.00
N ALA A 39 -9.95 -12.47 16.29
CA ALA A 39 -11.23 -13.16 16.17
C ALA A 39 -11.14 -14.51 15.42
N LEU A 40 -10.16 -14.66 14.54
CA LEU A 40 -9.93 -15.87 13.74
C LEU A 40 -8.77 -16.73 14.27
N GLU A 41 -8.19 -16.39 15.42
CA GLU A 41 -6.98 -17.02 16.00
C GLU A 41 -5.80 -17.04 15.01
N MET A 42 -5.72 -16.02 14.14
CA MET A 42 -4.76 -15.92 13.04
C MET A 42 -3.73 -14.82 13.30
N GLN A 43 -2.45 -15.12 13.19
CA GLN A 43 -1.41 -14.11 13.36
C GLN A 43 -1.32 -13.19 12.14
N VAL A 44 -1.19 -11.88 12.39
CA VAL A 44 -0.90 -10.87 11.37
C VAL A 44 0.48 -10.27 11.67
N THR A 45 1.43 -10.49 10.77
CA THR A 45 2.82 -10.16 10.98
C THR A 45 3.28 -9.07 10.01
N PRO A 46 3.60 -7.85 10.48
CA PRO A 46 4.22 -6.82 9.64
C PRO A 46 5.70 -7.10 9.44
N TRP A 47 6.21 -6.85 8.21
CA TRP A 47 7.60 -7.11 7.86
C TRP A 47 8.15 -6.05 6.90
N HIS A 48 8.82 -5.05 7.48
CA HIS A 48 9.53 -3.99 6.74
C HIS A 48 10.74 -3.49 7.56
N GLY A 49 11.52 -2.57 7.01
CA GLY A 49 12.78 -2.11 7.63
C GLY A 49 12.64 -1.64 9.08
N ASP A 50 11.54 -0.96 9.41
CA ASP A 50 11.34 -0.31 10.72
C ASP A 50 10.72 -1.26 11.78
N VAL A 51 10.34 -2.48 11.41
CA VAL A 51 9.81 -3.48 12.37
C VAL A 51 10.95 -3.96 13.28
N PRO A 52 10.77 -3.93 14.63
CA PRO A 52 11.77 -4.38 15.57
C PRO A 52 12.23 -5.82 15.32
N GLN A 53 13.53 -6.07 15.51
CA GLN A 53 14.12 -7.40 15.29
C GLN A 53 13.52 -8.48 16.21
N SER A 54 13.07 -8.10 17.41
CA SER A 54 12.38 -9.01 18.33
C SER A 54 11.10 -9.59 17.73
N LYS A 55 10.27 -8.74 17.07
CA LYS A 55 9.05 -9.17 16.37
C LYS A 55 9.40 -10.08 15.18
N LYS A 56 10.41 -9.71 14.38
CA LYS A 56 10.89 -10.52 13.26
C LYS A 56 11.43 -11.88 13.73
N LYS A 57 12.16 -11.91 14.85
CA LYS A 57 12.67 -13.17 15.44
C LYS A 57 11.53 -14.08 15.86
N LYS A 58 10.48 -13.57 16.53
CA LYS A 58 9.28 -14.31 16.89
C LYS A 58 8.62 -14.93 15.66
N ALA A 59 8.40 -14.13 14.63
CA ALA A 59 7.80 -14.59 13.36
C ALA A 59 8.68 -15.61 12.62
N ARG A 60 10.01 -15.53 12.77
CA ARG A 60 10.94 -16.54 12.22
C ARG A 60 10.85 -17.87 12.92
N THR A 61 10.62 -17.88 14.22
CA THR A 61 10.54 -19.12 15.02
C THR A 61 9.20 -19.83 14.81
N SER A 62 8.12 -19.09 14.66
CA SER A 62 6.77 -19.65 14.47
C SER A 62 6.01 -18.85 13.40
N PRO A 63 6.34 -19.05 12.12
CA PRO A 63 5.61 -18.39 11.04
C PRO A 63 4.19 -18.94 10.94
N SER A 64 3.17 -18.06 10.91
CA SER A 64 1.78 -18.44 10.75
C SER A 64 0.91 -17.28 10.28
N GLY A 65 -0.24 -17.56 9.69
CA GLY A 65 -1.27 -16.61 9.30
C GLY A 65 -0.89 -15.70 8.13
N ILE A 66 -0.92 -14.38 8.32
CA ILE A 66 -0.74 -13.36 7.28
C ILE A 66 0.60 -12.64 7.46
N LEU A 67 1.39 -12.58 6.40
CA LEU A 67 2.61 -11.78 6.34
C LEU A 67 2.34 -10.51 5.53
N LEU A 68 2.46 -9.33 6.16
CA LEU A 68 2.39 -8.03 5.49
C LEU A 68 3.81 -7.54 5.19
N ILE A 69 4.17 -7.40 3.91
CA ILE A 69 5.57 -7.18 3.52
C ILE A 69 5.71 -6.18 2.38
N THR A 70 6.84 -5.44 2.35
CA THR A 70 7.21 -4.63 1.16
C THR A 70 8.01 -5.47 0.16
N PRO A 71 7.99 -5.13 -1.15
CA PRO A 71 8.77 -5.83 -2.17
C PRO A 71 10.26 -5.92 -1.81
N GLU A 72 10.86 -4.85 -1.31
CA GLU A 72 12.28 -4.79 -0.95
C GLU A 72 12.61 -5.73 0.22
N SER A 73 11.69 -5.84 1.19
CA SER A 73 11.85 -6.77 2.30
C SER A 73 11.70 -8.23 1.87
N LEU A 74 10.80 -8.49 0.92
CA LEU A 74 10.61 -9.80 0.33
C LEU A 74 11.85 -10.23 -0.47
N GLU A 75 12.44 -9.31 -1.24
CA GLU A 75 13.69 -9.57 -1.94
C GLU A 75 14.83 -9.89 -0.97
N SER A 76 14.96 -9.12 0.10
CA SER A 76 15.94 -9.39 1.14
C SER A 76 15.78 -10.78 1.75
N LEU A 77 14.54 -11.26 1.95
CA LEU A 77 14.28 -12.62 2.42
C LEU A 77 14.69 -13.68 1.39
N LEU A 78 14.38 -13.46 0.12
CA LEU A 78 14.75 -14.38 -0.97
C LEU A 78 16.26 -14.49 -1.15
N ILE A 79 17.01 -13.42 -0.90
CA ILE A 79 18.48 -13.41 -1.01
C ILE A 79 19.13 -14.00 0.24
N ASN A 80 18.73 -13.53 1.42
CA ASN A 80 19.47 -13.77 2.65
C ASN A 80 18.90 -14.91 3.53
N SER A 81 17.71 -15.43 3.22
CA SER A 81 17.01 -16.38 4.09
C SER A 81 16.20 -17.41 3.32
N LEU A 82 16.71 -17.86 2.17
CA LEU A 82 15.98 -18.74 1.23
C LEU A 82 15.48 -20.04 1.88
N GLY A 83 16.33 -20.69 2.69
CA GLY A 83 15.97 -21.95 3.37
C GLY A 83 14.80 -21.76 4.35
N TRP A 84 14.85 -20.69 5.15
CA TRP A 84 13.74 -20.35 6.04
C TRP A 84 12.48 -19.98 5.26
N LEU A 85 12.62 -19.15 4.21
CA LEU A 85 11.50 -18.71 3.40
C LEU A 85 10.77 -19.88 2.75
N LYS A 86 11.50 -20.89 2.25
CA LYS A 86 10.90 -22.09 1.68
C LYS A 86 10.01 -22.84 2.67
N GLN A 87 10.41 -22.91 3.93
CA GLN A 87 9.62 -23.53 5.00
C GLN A 87 8.45 -22.62 5.39
N ALA A 88 8.71 -21.33 5.66
CA ALA A 88 7.71 -20.38 6.10
C ALA A 88 6.59 -20.14 5.07
N PHE A 89 6.89 -20.31 3.78
CA PHE A 89 5.95 -20.08 2.67
C PHE A 89 5.37 -21.38 2.11
N SER A 90 5.70 -22.54 2.67
CA SER A 90 5.21 -23.84 2.17
C SER A 90 3.69 -23.95 2.09
N SER A 91 3.00 -23.26 2.99
CA SER A 91 1.53 -23.28 3.12
C SER A 91 0.85 -22.08 2.43
N VAL A 92 1.58 -21.28 1.66
CA VAL A 92 1.01 -20.08 1.03
C VAL A 92 -0.10 -20.45 0.05
N ALA A 93 -1.31 -20.01 0.35
CA ALA A 93 -2.50 -20.18 -0.49
C ALA A 93 -2.74 -18.99 -1.42
N TYR A 94 -2.43 -17.75 -0.97
CA TYR A 94 -2.65 -16.54 -1.74
C TYR A 94 -1.51 -15.53 -1.60
N ILE A 95 -1.26 -14.81 -2.69
CA ILE A 95 -0.46 -13.57 -2.66
C ILE A 95 -1.39 -12.42 -3.01
N VAL A 96 -1.56 -11.48 -2.09
CA VAL A 96 -2.34 -10.25 -2.27
C VAL A 96 -1.39 -9.10 -2.52
N ILE A 97 -1.62 -8.32 -3.56
CA ILE A 97 -0.83 -7.14 -3.93
C ILE A 97 -1.74 -5.93 -3.80
N ASP A 98 -1.44 -5.10 -2.83
CA ASP A 98 -2.19 -3.88 -2.56
C ASP A 98 -1.64 -2.70 -3.37
N GLU A 99 -2.53 -1.74 -3.68
CA GLU A 99 -2.21 -0.55 -4.48
C GLU A 99 -1.45 -0.91 -5.76
N PHE A 100 -1.95 -1.91 -6.49
CA PHE A 100 -1.26 -2.47 -7.66
C PHE A 100 -0.91 -1.40 -8.71
N HIS A 101 -1.71 -0.33 -8.82
CA HIS A 101 -1.43 0.81 -9.70
C HIS A 101 -0.06 1.46 -9.45
N ALA A 102 0.46 1.42 -8.21
CA ALA A 102 1.77 1.97 -7.86
C ALA A 102 2.95 1.17 -8.48
N PHE A 103 2.67 -0.02 -9.00
CA PHE A 103 3.66 -0.89 -9.63
C PHE A 103 3.61 -0.84 -11.16
N ILE A 104 2.49 -0.41 -11.75
CA ILE A 104 2.30 -0.39 -13.20
C ILE A 104 3.29 0.60 -13.84
N GLY A 105 3.97 0.16 -14.90
CA GLY A 105 4.92 0.99 -15.65
C GLY A 105 6.19 1.41 -14.90
N SER A 106 6.45 0.84 -13.73
CA SER A 106 7.61 1.18 -12.90
C SER A 106 8.63 0.05 -12.82
N GLU A 107 9.90 0.40 -12.53
CA GLU A 107 10.95 -0.59 -12.25
C GLU A 107 10.60 -1.48 -11.05
N ARG A 108 9.95 -0.91 -10.02
CA ARG A 108 9.45 -1.68 -8.87
C ARG A 108 8.40 -2.72 -9.26
N GLY A 109 7.60 -2.44 -10.29
CA GLY A 109 6.66 -3.41 -10.84
C GLY A 109 7.35 -4.58 -11.52
N ILE A 110 8.39 -4.33 -12.32
CA ILE A 110 9.21 -5.37 -12.93
C ILE A 110 9.88 -6.22 -11.84
N GLN A 111 10.44 -5.58 -10.81
CA GLN A 111 11.00 -6.25 -9.64
C GLN A 111 9.96 -7.13 -8.94
N LEU A 112 8.76 -6.60 -8.68
CA LEU A 112 7.68 -7.35 -8.05
C LEU A 112 7.32 -8.61 -8.83
N LEU A 113 7.15 -8.52 -10.15
CA LEU A 113 6.85 -9.68 -11.00
C LEU A 113 7.97 -10.72 -10.95
N SER A 114 9.23 -10.28 -10.94
CA SER A 114 10.37 -11.17 -10.74
C SER A 114 10.32 -11.89 -9.39
N LEU A 115 9.99 -11.16 -8.30
CA LEU A 115 9.85 -11.74 -6.96
C LEU A 115 8.75 -12.79 -6.90
N LEU A 116 7.59 -12.52 -7.49
CA LEU A 116 6.45 -13.45 -7.56
C LEU A 116 6.82 -14.75 -8.28
N ASN A 117 7.52 -14.65 -9.41
CA ASN A 117 7.98 -15.82 -10.17
C ASN A 117 9.05 -16.61 -9.42
N ARG A 118 9.94 -15.92 -8.70
CA ARG A 118 10.96 -16.56 -7.84
C ARG A 118 10.32 -17.29 -6.66
N ILE A 119 9.24 -16.76 -6.06
CA ILE A 119 8.47 -17.47 -5.03
C ILE A 119 7.91 -18.76 -5.61
N ASP A 120 7.21 -18.72 -6.73
CA ASP A 120 6.65 -19.92 -7.37
C ASP A 120 7.76 -20.95 -7.67
N HIS A 121 8.95 -20.51 -8.09
CA HIS A 121 10.09 -21.37 -8.33
C HIS A 121 10.63 -22.01 -7.04
N VAL A 122 10.83 -21.22 -6.00
CA VAL A 122 11.34 -21.69 -4.69
C VAL A 122 10.41 -22.72 -4.04
N LEU A 123 9.09 -22.54 -4.23
CA LEU A 123 8.06 -23.45 -3.74
C LEU A 123 7.81 -24.65 -4.66
N GLY A 124 8.48 -24.75 -5.80
CA GLY A 124 8.23 -25.81 -6.78
C GLY A 124 6.87 -25.74 -7.45
N ARG A 125 6.26 -24.54 -7.51
CA ARG A 125 4.89 -24.31 -7.99
C ARG A 125 4.82 -23.71 -9.40
N GLN A 126 5.83 -23.91 -10.24
CA GLN A 126 5.89 -23.33 -11.59
C GLN A 126 4.73 -23.81 -12.50
N LEU A 127 4.23 -25.02 -12.31
CA LEU A 127 3.10 -25.56 -13.06
C LEU A 127 1.73 -25.20 -12.46
N ASN A 128 1.70 -24.98 -11.14
CA ASN A 128 0.52 -24.55 -10.39
C ASN A 128 0.89 -23.39 -9.47
N PRO A 129 1.10 -22.20 -10.03
CA PRO A 129 1.60 -21.05 -9.28
C PRO A 129 0.61 -20.58 -8.23
N VAL A 130 1.14 -19.90 -7.19
CA VAL A 130 0.32 -19.36 -6.10
C VAL A 130 -0.72 -18.38 -6.67
N PRO A 131 -2.01 -18.50 -6.35
CA PRO A 131 -3.03 -17.54 -6.73
C PRO A 131 -2.65 -16.11 -6.34
N ARG A 132 -2.82 -15.17 -7.27
CA ARG A 132 -2.48 -13.75 -7.08
C ARG A 132 -3.75 -12.91 -7.11
N VAL A 133 -3.89 -11.99 -6.16
CA VAL A 133 -4.98 -11.02 -6.08
C VAL A 133 -4.37 -9.64 -6.11
N ALA A 134 -4.71 -8.82 -7.09
CA ALA A 134 -4.30 -7.42 -7.15
C ALA A 134 -5.48 -6.52 -6.73
N LEU A 135 -5.22 -5.61 -5.79
CA LEU A 135 -6.16 -4.61 -5.33
C LEU A 135 -5.70 -3.24 -5.82
N SER A 136 -6.63 -2.46 -6.37
CA SER A 136 -6.32 -1.11 -6.84
C SER A 136 -7.56 -0.23 -6.79
N ALA A 137 -7.40 1.01 -6.33
CA ALA A 137 -8.47 2.00 -6.29
C ALA A 137 -8.75 2.61 -7.67
N THR A 138 -7.70 2.78 -8.49
CA THR A 138 -7.78 3.45 -9.79
C THR A 138 -6.92 2.71 -10.81
N LEU A 139 -7.50 2.34 -11.94
CA LEU A 139 -6.78 1.75 -13.07
C LEU A 139 -7.37 2.31 -14.36
N GLU A 140 -6.55 3.02 -15.13
CA GLU A 140 -6.97 3.58 -16.42
C GLU A 140 -7.08 2.50 -17.50
N GLU A 141 -6.27 1.42 -17.42
CA GLU A 141 -6.21 0.36 -18.42
C GLU A 141 -6.43 -1.02 -17.79
N LEU A 142 -7.65 -1.26 -17.29
CA LEU A 142 -8.04 -2.53 -16.65
C LEU A 142 -7.75 -3.77 -17.51
N GLU A 143 -7.84 -3.65 -18.82
CA GLU A 143 -7.62 -4.74 -19.76
C GLU A 143 -6.17 -5.27 -19.76
N LYS A 144 -5.20 -4.42 -19.41
CA LYS A 144 -3.78 -4.79 -19.37
C LYS A 144 -3.34 -5.40 -18.02
N VAL A 145 -4.12 -5.21 -16.98
CA VAL A 145 -3.78 -5.69 -15.63
C VAL A 145 -3.60 -7.20 -15.55
N PRO A 146 -4.48 -8.03 -16.15
CA PRO A 146 -4.28 -9.48 -16.19
C PRO A 146 -2.93 -9.89 -16.77
N GLU A 147 -2.53 -9.26 -17.88
CA GLU A 147 -1.25 -9.55 -18.54
C GLU A 147 -0.04 -9.11 -17.69
N LEU A 148 -0.17 -7.99 -16.96
CA LEU A 148 0.88 -7.54 -16.06
C LEU A 148 1.00 -8.45 -14.83
N LEU A 149 -0.13 -8.92 -14.29
CA LEU A 149 -0.11 -9.80 -13.12
C LEU A 149 0.37 -11.21 -13.46
N ARG A 150 0.04 -11.70 -14.67
CA ARG A 150 0.43 -13.01 -15.18
C ARG A 150 0.78 -12.96 -16.66
N PRO A 151 2.02 -12.64 -17.01
CA PRO A 151 2.46 -12.53 -18.41
C PRO A 151 2.35 -13.83 -19.21
N ASP A 152 2.37 -14.98 -18.56
CA ASP A 152 2.35 -16.29 -19.21
C ASP A 152 0.99 -16.73 -19.74
N LYS A 153 -0.08 -15.99 -19.43
CA LYS A 153 -1.46 -16.21 -19.90
C LYS A 153 -2.02 -17.64 -19.73
N ARG A 154 -1.32 -18.51 -19.00
CA ARG A 154 -1.74 -19.92 -18.82
C ARG A 154 -2.90 -20.07 -17.85
N LEU A 155 -3.10 -19.10 -16.99
CA LEU A 155 -4.19 -19.08 -16.01
C LEU A 155 -5.11 -17.91 -16.30
N PRO A 156 -6.45 -18.11 -16.17
CA PRO A 156 -7.39 -17.02 -16.29
C PRO A 156 -7.18 -16.00 -15.19
N CYS A 157 -7.41 -14.73 -15.49
CA CYS A 157 -7.46 -13.66 -14.52
C CYS A 157 -8.84 -12.99 -14.63
N GLU A 158 -9.59 -13.01 -13.55
CA GLU A 158 -10.89 -12.34 -13.46
C GLU A 158 -10.70 -10.91 -12.95
N THR A 159 -11.38 -9.98 -13.58
CA THR A 159 -11.41 -8.58 -13.14
C THR A 159 -12.76 -8.27 -12.52
N VAL A 160 -12.77 -7.86 -11.26
CA VAL A 160 -13.96 -7.45 -10.54
C VAL A 160 -13.91 -5.94 -10.37
N THR A 161 -14.91 -5.23 -10.91
CA THR A 161 -15.04 -3.78 -10.82
C THR A 161 -16.35 -3.41 -10.16
N ASP A 162 -16.32 -2.44 -9.26
CA ASP A 162 -17.53 -1.79 -8.74
C ASP A 162 -17.78 -0.51 -9.55
N SER A 163 -18.79 -0.54 -10.40
CA SER A 163 -19.23 0.60 -11.23
C SER A 163 -20.32 1.45 -10.55
N ASN A 164 -20.72 1.12 -9.33
CA ASN A 164 -21.85 1.76 -8.65
C ASN A 164 -21.49 3.07 -7.91
N SER A 165 -20.34 3.68 -8.16
CA SER A 165 -20.03 4.97 -7.57
C SER A 165 -20.90 6.07 -8.20
N THR A 166 -22.00 6.41 -7.53
CA THR A 166 -22.89 7.54 -7.88
C THR A 166 -22.42 8.88 -7.31
N ALA A 167 -21.20 8.95 -6.81
CA ALA A 167 -20.68 10.18 -6.23
C ALA A 167 -20.47 11.24 -7.29
N THR A 168 -21.22 12.35 -7.21
CA THR A 168 -21.03 13.50 -8.08
C THR A 168 -19.79 14.28 -7.63
N LEU A 169 -18.77 14.32 -8.48
CA LEU A 169 -17.57 15.10 -8.23
C LEU A 169 -17.81 16.56 -8.59
N GLN A 170 -17.70 17.45 -7.61
CA GLN A 170 -17.68 18.90 -7.84
C GLN A 170 -16.24 19.40 -7.77
N VAL A 171 -15.75 19.99 -8.85
CA VAL A 171 -14.38 20.49 -8.96
C VAL A 171 -14.40 22.00 -9.08
N GLN A 172 -13.63 22.68 -8.21
CA GLN A 172 -13.36 24.12 -8.31
C GLN A 172 -11.85 24.33 -8.40
N VAL A 173 -11.42 25.11 -9.40
CA VAL A 173 -10.01 25.51 -9.57
C VAL A 173 -9.86 26.96 -9.19
N LYS A 174 -8.89 27.26 -8.29
CA LYS A 174 -8.53 28.62 -7.90
C LYS A 174 -7.05 28.88 -8.15
N GLY A 175 -6.74 30.04 -8.71
CA GLY A 175 -5.37 30.52 -8.89
C GLY A 175 -5.06 31.66 -7.92
N TYR A 176 -3.86 31.67 -7.35
CA TYR A 176 -3.36 32.74 -6.49
C TYR A 176 -2.10 33.31 -7.12
N LEU A 177 -2.14 34.63 -7.36
CA LEU A 177 -1.02 35.34 -7.96
C LEU A 177 -0.11 35.90 -6.87
N GLU A 178 1.17 35.62 -7.01
CA GLU A 178 2.18 36.24 -6.17
C GLU A 178 2.44 37.65 -6.69
N ARG A 179 2.13 38.66 -5.89
CA ARG A 179 2.46 40.04 -6.24
C ARG A 179 3.92 40.31 -5.89
N VAL A 180 4.71 40.69 -6.86
CA VAL A 180 6.04 41.24 -6.61
C VAL A 180 5.84 42.67 -6.10
N PRO A 181 6.25 43.01 -4.86
CA PRO A 181 6.09 44.36 -4.33
C PRO A 181 6.93 45.37 -5.13
N GLU A 182 6.38 46.49 -5.42
CA GLU A 182 7.14 47.63 -5.95
C GLU A 182 8.09 48.15 -4.86
N LYS A 183 9.19 48.83 -5.29
CA LYS A 183 10.20 49.36 -4.38
C LYS A 183 9.57 50.26 -3.30
N GLY A 184 9.45 49.75 -2.06
CA GLY A 184 8.93 50.46 -0.90
C GLY A 184 7.57 50.00 -0.37
N GLU A 185 6.95 48.97 -0.98
CA GLU A 185 5.73 48.34 -0.46
C GLU A 185 6.10 47.13 0.41
N GLU A 186 5.44 47.01 1.58
CA GLU A 186 5.46 45.77 2.36
C GLU A 186 4.63 44.66 1.72
N LEU A 187 5.15 43.43 1.63
CA LEU A 187 4.42 42.29 1.15
C LEU A 187 3.21 42.04 2.06
N GLN A 188 2.01 42.31 1.61
CA GLN A 188 0.78 42.15 2.39
C GLN A 188 0.45 40.67 2.68
N SER A 189 0.76 39.74 1.80
CA SER A 189 0.68 38.27 2.03
C SER A 189 1.28 37.50 0.86
N SER A 190 1.97 36.40 1.16
CA SER A 190 2.46 35.48 0.12
C SER A 190 1.30 34.69 -0.52
N ALA A 191 1.48 34.19 -1.75
CA ALA A 191 0.48 33.31 -2.38
C ALA A 191 0.14 32.09 -1.49
N GLU A 192 1.11 31.58 -0.73
CA GLU A 192 0.91 30.48 0.20
C GLU A 192 0.01 30.85 1.38
N GLN A 193 0.14 32.06 1.92
CA GLN A 193 -0.75 32.56 2.98
C GLN A 193 -2.19 32.75 2.47
N LEU A 194 -2.38 33.20 1.23
CA LEU A 194 -3.70 33.31 0.62
C LEU A 194 -4.35 31.94 0.41
N VAL A 195 -3.57 30.94 -0.02
CA VAL A 195 -4.01 29.55 -0.13
C VAL A 195 -4.44 29.01 1.22
N CYS A 196 -3.62 29.22 2.27
CA CYS A 196 -3.92 28.75 3.63
C CYS A 196 -5.17 29.41 4.21
N ALA A 197 -5.36 30.72 3.97
CA ALA A 197 -6.56 31.44 4.42
C ALA A 197 -7.84 30.89 3.75
N ASP A 198 -7.78 30.56 2.47
CA ASP A 198 -8.91 29.93 1.78
C ASP A 198 -9.16 28.49 2.24
N ILE A 199 -8.12 27.69 2.46
CA ILE A 199 -8.23 26.34 3.04
C ILE A 199 -8.89 26.43 4.42
N PHE A 200 -8.40 27.31 5.29
CA PHE A 200 -8.95 27.50 6.63
C PHE A 200 -10.44 27.85 6.59
N ARG A 201 -10.82 28.79 5.73
CA ARG A 201 -12.22 29.20 5.57
C ARG A 201 -13.13 28.08 5.06
N LEU A 202 -12.65 27.29 4.08
CA LEU A 202 -13.44 26.24 3.42
C LEU A 202 -13.53 24.96 4.24
N CYS A 203 -12.46 24.65 5.00
CA CYS A 203 -12.36 23.39 5.75
C CYS A 203 -12.78 23.55 7.21
N ARG A 204 -13.17 24.73 7.66
CA ARG A 204 -13.56 24.96 9.05
C ARG A 204 -14.90 24.32 9.36
N GLY A 205 -14.94 23.52 10.43
CA GLY A 205 -16.17 22.92 10.97
C GLY A 205 -16.49 21.53 10.43
N ASP A 206 -15.67 20.96 9.55
CA ASP A 206 -15.84 19.60 9.04
C ASP A 206 -14.49 18.91 8.83
N SER A 207 -14.52 17.63 8.47
CA SER A 207 -13.31 16.84 8.19
C SER A 207 -12.96 16.91 6.70
N HIS A 208 -11.76 17.39 6.40
CA HIS A 208 -11.27 17.55 5.03
C HIS A 208 -9.89 16.93 4.85
N LEU A 209 -9.56 16.57 3.59
CA LEU A 209 -8.23 16.13 3.21
C LEU A 209 -7.58 17.20 2.34
N VAL A 210 -6.40 17.66 2.76
CA VAL A 210 -5.59 18.62 2.01
C VAL A 210 -4.35 17.92 1.48
N PHE A 211 -4.20 17.88 0.16
CA PHE A 211 -3.05 17.28 -0.51
C PHE A 211 -2.10 18.37 -0.99
N ALA A 212 -0.82 18.24 -0.64
CA ALA A 212 0.24 19.07 -1.18
C ALA A 212 1.23 18.20 -1.97
N ASN A 213 1.87 18.82 -2.99
CA ASN A 213 2.77 18.11 -3.91
C ASN A 213 4.17 17.81 -3.35
N SER A 214 4.45 18.17 -2.09
CA SER A 214 5.70 17.81 -1.41
C SER A 214 5.51 17.76 0.11
N ARG A 215 6.33 16.93 0.78
CA ARG A 215 6.34 16.81 2.25
C ARG A 215 6.60 18.16 2.92
N LYS A 216 7.61 18.91 2.42
CA LYS A 216 7.94 20.24 2.94
C LYS A 216 6.74 21.19 2.89
N ARG A 217 5.99 21.14 1.79
CA ARG A 217 4.81 22.01 1.60
C ARG A 217 3.65 21.58 2.50
N THR A 218 3.47 20.29 2.73
CA THR A 218 2.50 19.78 3.71
C THR A 218 2.80 20.28 5.12
N GLU A 219 4.07 20.24 5.53
CA GLU A 219 4.53 20.71 6.85
C GLU A 219 4.35 22.24 6.98
N SER A 220 4.68 23.02 5.93
CA SER A 220 4.48 24.48 5.89
C SER A 220 3.00 24.86 6.02
N ILE A 221 2.12 24.24 5.23
CA ILE A 221 0.67 24.50 5.27
C ILE A 221 0.11 24.13 6.64
N ALA A 222 0.52 23.00 7.20
CA ALA A 222 0.07 22.57 8.52
C ALA A 222 0.46 23.56 9.63
N ALA A 223 1.70 24.10 9.59
CA ALA A 223 2.15 25.11 10.54
C ALA A 223 1.30 26.39 10.42
N ILE A 224 1.13 26.94 9.21
CA ILE A 224 0.33 28.15 8.98
C ILE A 224 -1.13 27.96 9.43
N LEU A 225 -1.74 26.81 9.14
CA LEU A 225 -3.11 26.51 9.58
C LEU A 225 -3.23 26.38 11.09
N SER A 226 -2.20 25.83 11.76
CA SER A 226 -2.16 25.76 13.23
C SER A 226 -2.13 27.14 13.85
N ASP A 227 -1.28 28.04 13.33
CA ASP A 227 -1.20 29.43 13.80
C ASP A 227 -2.51 30.21 13.58
N MET A 228 -3.31 29.84 12.59
CA MET A 228 -4.64 30.42 12.35
C MET A 228 -5.72 29.89 13.30
N CYS A 229 -5.45 28.80 14.02
CA CYS A 229 -6.38 28.21 14.97
C CYS A 229 -6.22 28.75 16.40
N GLU A 230 -5.09 29.42 16.70
CA GLU A 230 -4.81 30.12 17.98
C GLU A 230 -5.44 31.52 17.99
#